data_42531911a959267751f7e607cdf731bb
#
_entry.id   42531911a959267751f7e607cdf731bb
#
_cell.length_a   1.000
_cell.length_b   1.000
_cell.length_c   1.000
_cell.angle_alpha   90.00
_cell.angle_beta   90.00
_cell.angle_gamma   90.00
#
_symmetry.space_group_name_H-M   'P 1'
#
loop_
_entity.id
_entity.type
_entity.pdbx_description
1 polymer ?
#
loop_
_entity_poly.entity_id
_entity_poly.type
_entity_poly.pdbx_seq_one_letter_code
_entity_poly.pdbx_strand_id
1 'polypeptide(L)'
;VAGTLGAVTVSPSALYDQLFAKVLTVSDGVHSGTRDDTSGRALVARLREAGFVVIEHRVSSDGAEQVANTLSHMAYGFHGVIVTTGGTGFAPRDATPEGTRRILDRFAPGLAEAMRDVNPLGRLSRGVAGTRGLALILNVAGSTKGAVEMLDAVLDVIPHALALMADGGAAHPAG
;
A
#
# COMPACT_ATOMS: atom_id res chain seq x y z
N VAL A 1 -4.86 -15.00 47.49
CA VAL A 1 -5.92 -14.57 46.56
C VAL A 1 -5.29 -14.47 45.20
N ALA A 2 -5.49 -15.49 44.34
CA ALA A 2 -5.02 -15.55 43.00
C ALA A 2 -6.04 -14.84 42.08
N GLY A 3 -5.67 -13.68 41.52
CA GLY A 3 -6.46 -12.99 40.54
C GLY A 3 -6.37 -13.70 39.18
N THR A 4 -7.49 -14.24 38.71
CA THR A 4 -7.63 -14.85 37.40
C THR A 4 -7.54 -13.75 36.35
N LEU A 5 -6.46 -13.70 35.57
CA LEU A 5 -6.37 -12.90 34.36
C LEU A 5 -7.36 -13.51 33.36
N GLY A 6 -8.48 -12.83 33.14
CA GLY A 6 -9.44 -13.20 32.11
C GLY A 6 -8.77 -13.12 30.74
N ALA A 7 -8.70 -14.24 30.04
CA ALA A 7 -8.29 -14.28 28.64
C ALA A 7 -9.30 -13.47 27.81
N VAL A 8 -8.86 -12.35 27.26
CA VAL A 8 -9.64 -11.59 26.26
C VAL A 8 -9.64 -12.44 24.98
N THR A 9 -10.68 -13.21 24.77
CA THR A 9 -10.94 -13.90 23.53
C THR A 9 -11.39 -12.86 22.49
N VAL A 10 -10.46 -12.39 21.68
CA VAL A 10 -10.77 -11.57 20.50
C VAL A 10 -11.43 -12.52 19.49
N SER A 11 -12.68 -12.21 19.13
CA SER A 11 -13.38 -12.96 18.07
C SER A 11 -12.56 -12.90 16.76
N PRO A 12 -12.42 -14.00 16.00
CA PRO A 12 -11.75 -13.96 14.69
C PRO A 12 -12.33 -12.89 13.75
N SER A 13 -13.62 -12.62 13.80
CA SER A 13 -14.27 -11.55 13.02
C SER A 13 -13.76 -10.14 13.39
N ALA A 14 -13.43 -9.88 14.64
CA ALA A 14 -12.93 -8.58 15.10
C ALA A 14 -11.51 -8.25 14.56
N LEU A 15 -10.74 -9.25 14.15
CA LEU A 15 -9.43 -9.04 13.51
C LEU A 15 -9.59 -8.59 12.05
N TYR A 16 -10.70 -8.93 11.39
CA TYR A 16 -11.00 -8.51 10.03
C TYR A 16 -11.67 -7.13 9.97
N ASP A 17 -12.19 -6.63 11.09
CA ASP A 17 -12.75 -5.27 11.18
C ASP A 17 -11.67 -4.20 11.28
N GLN A 18 -10.41 -4.58 11.57
CA GLN A 18 -9.29 -3.66 11.69
C GLN A 18 -8.54 -3.56 10.35
N LEU A 19 -8.48 -2.34 9.81
CA LEU A 19 -7.77 -2.05 8.58
C LEU A 19 -6.27 -1.87 8.84
N PHE A 20 -5.45 -2.75 8.31
CA PHE A 20 -3.99 -2.66 8.42
C PHE A 20 -3.37 -2.06 7.16
N ALA A 21 -2.29 -1.31 7.37
CA ALA A 21 -1.52 -0.72 6.28
C ALA A 21 -0.01 -0.85 6.52
N LYS A 22 0.73 -0.86 5.41
CA LYS A 22 2.18 -0.72 5.37
C LYS A 22 2.56 0.34 4.34
N VAL A 23 3.68 1.00 4.55
CA VAL A 23 4.22 2.01 3.62
C VAL A 23 5.62 1.61 3.19
N LEU A 24 5.91 1.73 1.89
CA LEU A 24 7.25 1.56 1.33
C LEU A 24 7.68 2.84 0.61
N THR A 25 8.72 3.49 1.10
CA THR A 25 9.37 4.58 0.39
C THR A 25 10.48 4.02 -0.49
N VAL A 26 10.41 4.28 -1.80
CA VAL A 26 11.42 3.87 -2.78
C VAL A 26 12.21 5.10 -3.20
N SER A 27 13.45 5.18 -2.76
CA SER A 27 14.34 6.33 -3.05
C SER A 27 15.77 6.02 -2.65
N ASP A 28 16.71 6.13 -3.59
CA ASP A 28 18.15 6.05 -3.30
C ASP A 28 18.58 7.12 -2.28
N GLY A 29 18.07 8.35 -2.40
CA GLY A 29 18.41 9.47 -1.52
C GLY A 29 17.92 9.27 -0.10
N VAL A 30 16.70 8.75 0.10
CA VAL A 30 16.17 8.44 1.43
C VAL A 30 16.91 7.24 2.01
N HIS A 31 17.15 6.20 1.20
CA HIS A 31 17.85 4.99 1.63
C HIS A 31 19.28 5.28 2.10
N SER A 32 19.99 6.17 1.42
CA SER A 32 21.35 6.60 1.80
C SER A 32 21.38 7.68 2.90
N GLY A 33 20.23 8.19 3.35
CA GLY A 33 20.16 9.24 4.36
C GLY A 33 20.51 10.65 3.86
N THR A 34 20.60 10.86 2.53
CA THR A 34 20.89 12.17 1.92
C THR A 34 19.64 13.00 1.66
N ARG A 35 18.46 12.42 1.80
CA ARG A 35 17.16 13.08 1.63
C ARG A 35 16.21 12.63 2.73
N ASP A 36 15.37 13.56 3.20
CA ASP A 36 14.29 13.26 4.13
C ASP A 36 13.14 12.52 3.45
N ASP A 37 12.57 11.54 4.16
CA ASP A 37 11.36 10.83 3.72
C ASP A 37 10.10 11.63 4.09
N THR A 38 9.77 12.61 3.29
CA THR A 38 8.57 13.45 3.49
C THR A 38 7.31 12.77 2.98
N SER A 39 7.38 12.08 1.84
CA SER A 39 6.22 11.42 1.23
C SER A 39 5.78 10.18 2.01
N GLY A 40 6.72 9.34 2.46
CA GLY A 40 6.38 8.16 3.26
C GLY A 40 5.75 8.54 4.60
N ARG A 41 6.31 9.55 5.31
CA ARG A 41 5.71 10.05 6.54
C ARG A 41 4.31 10.64 6.33
N ALA A 42 4.09 11.37 5.23
CA ALA A 42 2.77 11.91 4.90
C ALA A 42 1.74 10.80 4.64
N LEU A 43 2.12 9.74 3.93
CA LEU A 43 1.25 8.57 3.70
C LEU A 43 0.92 7.86 5.02
N VAL A 44 1.89 7.67 5.91
CA VAL A 44 1.65 7.09 7.25
C VAL A 44 0.64 7.91 8.03
N ALA A 45 0.80 9.24 8.06
CA ALA A 45 -0.12 10.15 8.74
C ALA A 45 -1.52 10.05 8.12
N ARG A 46 -1.62 10.12 6.79
CA ARG A 46 -2.91 10.09 6.08
C ARG A 46 -3.66 8.77 6.26
N LEU A 47 -2.96 7.64 6.22
CA LEU A 47 -3.56 6.32 6.48
C LEU A 47 -4.09 6.22 7.92
N ARG A 48 -3.35 6.72 8.90
CA ARG A 48 -3.80 6.76 10.30
C ARG A 48 -5.03 7.63 10.49
N GLU A 49 -5.07 8.81 9.88
CA GLU A 49 -6.25 9.69 9.86
C GLU A 49 -7.48 9.00 9.26
N ALA A 50 -7.28 8.12 8.28
CA ALA A 50 -8.33 7.33 7.65
C ALA A 50 -8.72 6.06 8.44
N GLY A 51 -8.17 5.86 9.64
CA GLY A 51 -8.52 4.74 10.51
C GLY A 51 -7.70 3.47 10.30
N PHE A 52 -6.64 3.51 9.47
CA PHE A 52 -5.74 2.36 9.31
C PHE A 52 -4.72 2.27 10.43
N VAL A 53 -4.42 1.05 10.86
CA VAL A 53 -3.27 0.77 11.72
C VAL A 53 -2.06 0.55 10.82
N VAL A 54 -1.17 1.54 10.78
CA VAL A 54 0.09 1.42 10.03
C VAL A 54 1.09 0.64 10.87
N ILE A 55 1.34 -0.62 10.50
CA ILE A 55 2.17 -1.56 11.26
C ILE A 55 3.63 -1.60 10.80
N GLU A 56 3.93 -1.05 9.60
CA GLU A 56 5.27 -1.08 9.04
C GLU A 56 5.47 0.11 8.09
N HIS A 57 6.65 0.74 8.19
CA HIS A 57 7.13 1.70 7.21
C HIS A 57 8.59 1.38 6.89
N ARG A 58 8.87 1.05 5.63
CA ARG A 58 10.22 0.72 5.15
C ARG A 58 10.68 1.71 4.10
N VAL A 59 12.01 1.74 3.94
CA VAL A 59 12.70 2.44 2.85
C VAL A 59 13.49 1.42 2.04
N SER A 60 13.39 1.49 0.73
CA SER A 60 14.16 0.70 -0.23
C SER A 60 14.92 1.62 -1.17
N SER A 61 16.07 1.19 -1.67
CA SER A 61 16.70 1.83 -2.82
C SER A 61 15.85 1.65 -4.08
N ASP A 62 16.09 2.49 -5.08
CA ASP A 62 15.49 2.36 -6.40
C ASP A 62 15.98 1.08 -7.11
N GLY A 63 15.15 0.56 -8.01
CA GLY A 63 15.44 -0.64 -8.81
C GLY A 63 14.37 -1.71 -8.68
N ALA A 64 14.10 -2.41 -9.79
CA ALA A 64 13.00 -3.37 -9.87
C ALA A 64 13.19 -4.59 -8.94
N GLU A 65 14.43 -5.06 -8.80
CA GLU A 65 14.74 -6.22 -7.95
C GLU A 65 14.56 -5.88 -6.46
N GLN A 66 15.10 -4.74 -6.02
CA GLN A 66 14.99 -4.24 -4.65
C GLN A 66 13.53 -4.05 -4.24
N VAL A 67 12.75 -3.43 -5.12
CA VAL A 67 11.31 -3.23 -4.90
C VAL A 67 10.56 -4.56 -4.83
N ALA A 68 10.80 -5.47 -5.79
CA ALA A 68 10.16 -6.78 -5.81
C ALA A 68 10.45 -7.60 -4.55
N ASN A 69 11.71 -7.65 -4.13
CA ASN A 69 12.13 -8.37 -2.93
C ASN A 69 11.50 -7.78 -1.67
N THR A 70 11.55 -6.44 -1.53
CA THR A 70 10.98 -5.76 -0.36
C THR A 70 9.47 -5.96 -0.28
N LEU A 71 8.75 -5.76 -1.39
CA LEU A 71 7.30 -5.95 -1.44
C LEU A 71 6.90 -7.40 -1.19
N SER A 72 7.64 -8.38 -1.71
CA SER A 72 7.38 -9.80 -1.44
C SER A 72 7.43 -10.11 0.04
N HIS A 73 8.43 -9.59 0.77
CA HIS A 73 8.52 -9.75 2.22
C HIS A 73 7.38 -9.03 2.95
N MET A 74 7.06 -7.79 2.55
CA MET A 74 5.99 -7.02 3.18
C MET A 74 4.60 -7.65 2.97
N ALA A 75 4.37 -8.29 1.81
CA ALA A 75 3.10 -8.91 1.47
C ALA A 75 2.92 -10.33 2.04
N TYR A 76 4.02 -10.99 2.45
CA TYR A 76 3.95 -12.36 2.95
C TYR A 76 3.11 -12.44 4.23
N GLY A 77 2.02 -13.24 4.20
CA GLY A 77 1.11 -13.43 5.32
C GLY A 77 0.39 -12.15 5.79
N PHE A 78 0.37 -11.09 4.96
CA PHE A 78 -0.22 -9.81 5.31
C PHE A 78 -1.60 -9.64 4.66
N HIS A 79 -2.60 -9.28 5.47
CA HIS A 79 -3.93 -8.83 5.02
C HIS A 79 -4.06 -7.33 5.27
N GLY A 80 -4.10 -6.54 4.20
CA GLY A 80 -4.15 -5.08 4.29
C GLY A 80 -3.66 -4.39 3.03
N VAL A 81 -3.46 -3.08 3.10
CA VAL A 81 -2.94 -2.28 1.99
C VAL A 81 -1.44 -1.99 2.17
N ILE A 82 -0.67 -2.11 1.10
CA ILE A 82 0.72 -1.67 1.01
C ILE A 82 0.77 -0.52 0.01
N VAL A 83 1.14 0.68 0.48
CA VAL A 83 1.28 1.86 -0.37
C VAL A 83 2.76 2.14 -0.58
N THR A 84 3.20 2.17 -1.84
CA THR A 84 4.56 2.58 -2.18
C THR A 84 4.59 4.01 -2.67
N THR A 85 5.64 4.76 -2.34
CA THR A 85 5.88 6.12 -2.86
C THR A 85 7.27 6.21 -3.47
N GLY A 86 7.39 6.84 -4.63
CA GLY A 86 8.64 7.00 -5.36
C GLY A 86 8.90 5.98 -6.45
N GLY A 87 9.84 6.26 -7.32
CA GLY A 87 10.27 5.39 -8.42
C GLY A 87 9.21 5.08 -9.48
N THR A 88 8.21 5.94 -9.66
CA THR A 88 7.10 5.72 -10.63
C THR A 88 7.18 6.58 -11.89
N GLY A 89 8.21 7.42 -12.03
CA GLY A 89 8.40 8.33 -13.15
C GLY A 89 9.18 7.73 -14.32
N PHE A 90 9.92 8.58 -15.02
CA PHE A 90 10.65 8.24 -16.25
C PHE A 90 12.17 8.29 -16.10
N ALA A 91 12.70 8.50 -14.88
CA ALA A 91 14.14 8.44 -14.67
C ALA A 91 14.65 6.99 -14.84
N PRO A 92 15.91 6.79 -15.24
CA PRO A 92 16.43 5.45 -15.51
C PRO A 92 16.33 4.46 -14.35
N ARG A 93 16.34 4.96 -13.12
CA ARG A 93 16.21 4.13 -11.92
C ARG A 93 14.78 4.01 -11.38
N ASP A 94 13.82 4.76 -11.95
CA ASP A 94 12.40 4.64 -11.60
C ASP A 94 11.87 3.29 -12.11
N ALA A 95 11.87 2.30 -11.26
CA ALA A 95 11.50 0.93 -11.59
C ALA A 95 10.53 0.29 -10.56
N THR A 96 9.85 1.13 -9.76
CA THR A 96 8.84 0.67 -8.81
C THR A 96 7.71 -0.10 -9.51
N PRO A 97 7.15 0.37 -10.65
CA PRO A 97 6.12 -0.38 -11.35
C PRO A 97 6.60 -1.73 -11.86
N GLU A 98 7.82 -1.79 -12.37
CA GLU A 98 8.44 -3.03 -12.87
C GLU A 98 8.65 -4.04 -11.73
N GLY A 99 9.17 -3.59 -10.58
CA GLY A 99 9.33 -4.44 -9.41
C GLY A 99 8.00 -4.94 -8.85
N THR A 100 7.00 -4.06 -8.78
CA THR A 100 5.65 -4.42 -8.32
C THR A 100 4.99 -5.43 -9.24
N ARG A 101 5.06 -5.25 -10.57
CA ARG A 101 4.49 -6.20 -11.55
C ARG A 101 5.02 -7.61 -11.41
N ARG A 102 6.30 -7.78 -11.02
CA ARG A 102 6.92 -9.10 -10.86
C ARG A 102 6.28 -9.96 -9.78
N ILE A 103 5.63 -9.32 -8.80
CA ILE A 103 5.11 -10.03 -7.65
C ILE A 103 3.58 -10.04 -7.56
N LEU A 104 2.88 -9.26 -8.38
CA LEU A 104 1.42 -9.21 -8.37
C LEU A 104 0.82 -10.52 -8.91
N ASP A 105 -0.17 -11.04 -8.20
CA ASP A 105 -0.99 -12.16 -8.65
C ASP A 105 -2.07 -11.68 -9.63
N ARG A 106 -2.67 -10.50 -9.36
CA ARG A 106 -3.72 -9.89 -10.18
C ARG A 106 -3.53 -8.38 -10.23
N PHE A 107 -3.79 -7.79 -11.40
CA PHE A 107 -3.78 -6.34 -11.61
C PHE A 107 -5.14 -5.72 -11.28
N ALA A 108 -5.12 -4.51 -10.73
CA ALA A 108 -6.29 -3.66 -10.47
C ALA A 108 -6.16 -2.33 -11.23
N PRO A 109 -6.29 -2.34 -12.58
CA PRO A 109 -6.04 -1.16 -13.41
C PRO A 109 -6.95 0.01 -13.07
N GLY A 110 -8.20 -0.22 -12.68
CA GLY A 110 -9.14 0.83 -12.29
C GLY A 110 -8.67 1.67 -11.11
N LEU A 111 -7.99 1.06 -10.12
CA LEU A 111 -7.38 1.82 -9.02
C LEU A 111 -6.22 2.67 -9.52
N ALA A 112 -5.36 2.13 -10.37
CA ALA A 112 -4.24 2.87 -10.95
C ALA A 112 -4.71 4.03 -11.84
N GLU A 113 -5.80 3.87 -12.57
CA GLU A 113 -6.43 4.93 -13.37
C GLU A 113 -6.98 6.03 -12.48
N ALA A 114 -7.77 5.70 -11.47
CA ALA A 114 -8.30 6.67 -10.51
C ALA A 114 -7.20 7.49 -9.84
N MET A 115 -6.12 6.83 -9.40
CA MET A 115 -4.96 7.50 -8.82
C MET A 115 -4.30 8.49 -9.79
N ARG A 116 -4.18 8.15 -11.09
CA ARG A 116 -3.58 9.05 -12.09
C ARG A 116 -4.45 10.22 -12.48
N ASP A 117 -5.77 10.09 -12.35
CA ASP A 117 -6.72 11.11 -12.82
C ASP A 117 -6.87 12.31 -11.88
N VAL A 118 -6.31 12.25 -10.67
CA VAL A 118 -6.46 13.30 -9.64
C VAL A 118 -5.80 14.64 -9.99
N ASN A 119 -4.78 14.63 -10.84
CA ASN A 119 -4.15 15.86 -11.31
C ASN A 119 -3.46 15.64 -12.68
N PRO A 120 -3.18 16.73 -13.45
CA PRO A 120 -2.59 16.61 -14.78
C PRO A 120 -1.23 15.89 -14.84
N LEU A 121 -0.42 15.98 -13.79
CA LEU A 121 0.89 15.31 -13.72
C LEU A 121 0.75 13.81 -13.40
N GLY A 122 -0.41 13.36 -12.94
CA GLY A 122 -0.70 11.95 -12.71
C GLY A 122 -0.49 11.09 -13.96
N ARG A 123 -0.71 11.67 -15.16
CA ARG A 123 -0.44 11.02 -16.46
C ARG A 123 1.02 10.61 -16.67
N LEU A 124 1.95 11.20 -15.93
CA LEU A 124 3.35 10.83 -15.94
C LEU A 124 3.69 9.70 -14.97
N SER A 125 2.75 9.26 -14.14
CA SER A 125 2.96 8.11 -13.26
C SER A 125 2.75 6.80 -14.04
N ARG A 126 3.74 5.91 -13.99
CA ARG A 126 3.67 4.54 -14.51
C ARG A 126 3.24 3.55 -13.42
N GLY A 127 2.85 4.06 -12.25
CA GLY A 127 2.44 3.29 -11.09
C GLY A 127 1.32 2.29 -11.43
N VAL A 128 1.35 1.15 -10.74
CA VAL A 128 0.37 0.08 -10.88
C VAL A 128 -0.35 -0.17 -9.55
N ALA A 129 -1.46 -0.88 -9.62
CA ALA A 129 -2.18 -1.40 -8.46
C ALA A 129 -2.53 -2.88 -8.70
N GLY A 130 -2.61 -3.65 -7.64
CA GLY A 130 -2.97 -5.06 -7.75
C GLY A 130 -2.86 -5.80 -6.42
N THR A 131 -3.04 -7.12 -6.46
CA THR A 131 -3.03 -7.96 -5.27
C THR A 131 -1.86 -8.94 -5.27
N ARG A 132 -1.37 -9.23 -4.06
CA ARG A 132 -0.46 -10.33 -3.76
C ARG A 132 -0.96 -11.06 -2.52
N GLY A 133 -1.46 -12.29 -2.68
CA GLY A 133 -2.18 -12.97 -1.59
C GLY A 133 -3.35 -12.11 -1.10
N LEU A 134 -3.35 -11.76 0.19
CA LEU A 134 -4.35 -10.88 0.81
C LEU A 134 -3.87 -9.41 0.93
N ALA A 135 -2.74 -9.06 0.33
CA ALA A 135 -2.24 -7.69 0.30
C ALA A 135 -2.72 -6.96 -0.97
N LEU A 136 -3.33 -5.78 -0.81
CA LEU A 136 -3.57 -4.82 -1.88
C LEU A 136 -2.35 -3.91 -1.98
N ILE A 137 -1.72 -3.80 -3.15
CA ILE A 137 -0.52 -3.00 -3.38
C ILE A 137 -0.85 -1.84 -4.31
N LEU A 138 -0.48 -0.62 -3.91
CA LEU A 138 -0.71 0.63 -4.64
C LEU A 138 0.61 1.37 -4.83
N ASN A 139 0.95 1.75 -6.07
CA ASN A 139 2.10 2.62 -6.34
C ASN A 139 1.61 4.07 -6.53
N VAL A 140 1.96 4.96 -5.61
CA VAL A 140 1.65 6.39 -5.73
C VAL A 140 2.89 7.21 -6.11
N ALA A 141 2.71 8.50 -6.41
CA ALA A 141 3.79 9.40 -6.80
C ALA A 141 4.87 9.58 -5.72
N GLY A 142 6.07 9.99 -6.12
CA GLY A 142 7.18 10.27 -5.20
C GLY A 142 7.08 11.64 -4.51
N SER A 143 6.32 12.60 -5.05
CA SER A 143 6.10 13.90 -4.40
C SER A 143 5.10 13.76 -3.25
N THR A 144 5.33 14.47 -2.13
CA THR A 144 4.47 14.40 -0.94
C THR A 144 3.02 14.70 -1.26
N LYS A 145 2.76 15.79 -1.98
CA LYS A 145 1.40 16.18 -2.38
C LYS A 145 0.77 15.14 -3.30
N GLY A 146 1.46 14.73 -4.37
CA GLY A 146 0.95 13.76 -5.33
C GLY A 146 0.70 12.38 -4.70
N ALA A 147 1.54 11.96 -3.75
CA ALA A 147 1.36 10.70 -3.04
C ALA A 147 0.05 10.69 -2.24
N VAL A 148 -0.23 11.75 -1.50
CA VAL A 148 -1.46 11.89 -0.70
C VAL A 148 -2.69 12.01 -1.60
N GLU A 149 -2.65 12.85 -2.63
CA GLU A 149 -3.76 13.00 -3.58
C GLU A 149 -4.11 11.67 -4.29
N MET A 150 -3.11 10.91 -4.72
CA MET A 150 -3.32 9.61 -5.34
C MET A 150 -3.91 8.59 -4.36
N LEU A 151 -3.45 8.56 -3.11
CA LEU A 151 -4.03 7.69 -2.09
C LEU A 151 -5.49 8.07 -1.82
N ASP A 152 -5.78 9.36 -1.67
CA ASP A 152 -7.13 9.86 -1.39
C ASP A 152 -8.14 9.48 -2.47
N ALA A 153 -7.70 9.39 -3.73
CA ALA A 153 -8.56 9.01 -4.86
C ALA A 153 -9.15 7.59 -4.77
N VAL A 154 -8.57 6.72 -3.95
CA VAL A 154 -8.98 5.31 -3.83
C VAL A 154 -9.21 4.87 -2.39
N LEU A 155 -9.00 5.76 -1.44
CA LEU A 155 -9.01 5.45 0.00
C LEU A 155 -10.37 4.92 0.47
N ASP A 156 -11.45 5.42 -0.09
CA ASP A 156 -12.84 5.04 0.22
C ASP A 156 -13.20 3.61 -0.20
N VAL A 157 -12.55 3.08 -1.24
CA VAL A 157 -12.84 1.73 -1.76
C VAL A 157 -11.89 0.66 -1.22
N ILE A 158 -10.78 1.03 -0.58
CA ILE A 158 -9.80 0.09 -0.01
C ILE A 158 -10.45 -0.86 1.01
N PRO A 159 -11.25 -0.40 1.99
CA PRO A 159 -11.86 -1.30 2.97
C PRO A 159 -12.72 -2.38 2.32
N HIS A 160 -13.51 -2.01 1.31
CA HIS A 160 -14.34 -2.96 0.57
C HIS A 160 -13.49 -3.98 -0.19
N ALA A 161 -12.42 -3.53 -0.87
CA ALA A 161 -11.51 -4.42 -1.57
C ALA A 161 -10.87 -5.45 -0.62
N LEU A 162 -10.42 -5.02 0.57
CA LEU A 162 -9.84 -5.90 1.58
C LEU A 162 -10.85 -6.91 2.12
N ALA A 163 -12.10 -6.51 2.33
CA ALA A 163 -13.18 -7.42 2.74
C ALA A 163 -13.43 -8.50 1.69
N LEU A 164 -13.55 -8.15 0.41
CA LEU A 164 -13.70 -9.11 -0.68
C LEU A 164 -12.54 -10.10 -0.77
N MET A 165 -11.32 -9.67 -0.48
CA MET A 165 -10.14 -10.53 -0.48
C MET A 165 -10.16 -11.52 0.69
N ALA A 166 -10.66 -11.11 1.86
CA ALA A 166 -10.76 -11.96 3.05
C ALA A 166 -11.84 -13.06 2.90
N ASP A 167 -12.97 -12.71 2.28
CA ASP A 167 -14.14 -13.62 2.17
C ASP A 167 -13.95 -14.79 1.19
N GLY A 168 -12.82 -14.83 0.47
CA GLY A 168 -12.51 -15.95 -0.44
C GLY A 168 -13.55 -16.20 -1.54
N GLY A 169 -14.44 -15.24 -1.80
CA GLY A 169 -15.50 -15.34 -2.80
C GLY A 169 -16.91 -15.60 -2.23
N ALA A 170 -17.14 -15.40 -0.93
CA ALA A 170 -18.48 -15.38 -0.38
C ALA A 170 -19.23 -14.14 -0.89
N ALA A 171 -20.29 -14.40 -1.64
CA ALA A 171 -21.38 -13.52 -2.12
C ALA A 171 -21.03 -12.03 -2.38
N HIS A 172 -20.93 -11.68 -3.67
CA HIS A 172 -21.23 -10.30 -4.07
C HIS A 172 -22.61 -9.91 -3.55
N PRO A 173 -22.78 -8.75 -2.87
CA PRO A 173 -24.11 -8.22 -2.67
C PRO A 173 -24.75 -8.06 -4.06
N ALA A 174 -25.93 -8.65 -4.25
CA ALA A 174 -26.71 -8.43 -5.45
C ALA A 174 -27.00 -6.93 -5.54
N GLY A 175 -26.55 -6.29 -6.64
CA GLY A 175 -26.84 -4.90 -6.95
C GLY A 175 -28.30 -4.68 -7.25
#